data_fd7f90c4c8834a31321cf7854abe56d0
#
_entry.id   fd7f90c4c8834a31321cf7854abe56d0
#
_cell.length_a   1.000
_cell.length_b   1.000
_cell.length_c   1.000
_cell.angle_alpha   90.00
_cell.angle_beta   90.00
_cell.angle_gamma   90.00
#
_symmetry.space_group_name_H-M   'P 1'
#
loop_
_entity.id
_entity.type
_entity.pdbx_description
1 polymer ?
#
loop_
_entity_poly.entity_id
_entity_poly.type
_entity_poly.pdbx_seq_one_letter_code
_entity_poly.pdbx_strand_id
1 'polypeptide(L)'
;MNQTNYNIIIATDSFKGSMTSYEAGDAIATAIKEQTPSRVTVYPVADGGEGTTEALSFGRAVVLPQCITVTGPLGEKVQAKYTIFGTGEEKTAILEMAQAAGLTLVPVSQRNPLKTTTYGVGEMILDAVRKGCKKLIVGIGGS
;
A
#
# COMPACT_ATOMS: atom_id res chain seq x y z
N MET A 1 16.84 34.82 -20.94
CA MET A 1 15.55 34.54 -20.28
C MET A 1 15.86 34.00 -18.91
N ASN A 2 15.42 34.65 -17.82
CA ASN A 2 15.60 34.10 -16.47
C ASN A 2 14.78 32.82 -16.36
N GLN A 3 15.44 31.67 -16.33
CA GLN A 3 14.78 30.39 -16.03
C GLN A 3 14.38 30.40 -14.55
N THR A 4 13.10 30.38 -14.30
CA THR A 4 12.59 30.32 -12.92
C THR A 4 12.71 28.90 -12.41
N ASN A 5 13.55 28.68 -11.39
CA ASN A 5 13.67 27.41 -10.70
C ASN A 5 12.51 27.25 -9.72
N TYR A 6 11.66 26.25 -9.94
CA TYR A 6 10.57 25.90 -9.02
C TYR A 6 10.97 24.72 -8.11
N ASN A 7 10.41 24.70 -6.91
CA ASN A 7 10.34 23.50 -6.09
C ASN A 7 8.94 22.89 -6.27
N ILE A 8 8.88 21.76 -6.94
CA ILE A 8 7.62 21.09 -7.29
C ILE A 8 7.50 19.81 -6.48
N ILE A 9 6.36 19.62 -5.84
CA ILE A 9 5.99 18.40 -5.14
C ILE A 9 4.89 17.73 -5.96
N ILE A 10 5.06 16.44 -6.22
CA ILE A 10 4.06 15.59 -6.88
C ILE A 10 3.57 14.60 -5.83
N ALA A 11 2.26 14.62 -5.58
CA ALA A 11 1.57 13.69 -4.70
C ALA A 11 0.31 13.22 -5.42
N THR A 12 0.39 12.07 -6.06
CA THR A 12 -0.71 11.46 -6.81
C THR A 12 -1.01 10.08 -6.25
N ASP A 13 -2.27 9.68 -6.26
CA ASP A 13 -2.67 8.31 -5.98
C ASP A 13 -2.40 7.41 -7.18
N SER A 14 -2.56 6.11 -7.02
CA SER A 14 -2.44 5.12 -8.09
C SER A 14 -3.53 5.28 -9.14
N PHE A 15 -3.22 4.90 -10.37
CA PHE A 15 -4.21 4.75 -11.44
C PHE A 15 -4.62 3.27 -11.52
N LYS A 16 -5.75 2.93 -10.92
CA LYS A 16 -6.23 1.55 -10.74
C LYS A 16 -6.10 0.71 -12.01
N GLY A 17 -5.35 -0.39 -11.91
CA GLY A 17 -5.11 -1.31 -13.02
C GLY A 17 -4.17 -0.81 -14.12
N SER A 18 -3.50 0.35 -13.91
CA SER A 18 -2.58 0.94 -14.88
C SER A 18 -1.19 1.17 -14.31
N MET A 19 -1.05 2.04 -13.30
CA MET A 19 0.25 2.35 -12.71
C MET A 19 0.13 2.67 -11.23
N THR A 20 1.20 2.41 -10.49
CA THR A 20 1.32 2.78 -9.07
C THR A 20 1.41 4.29 -8.90
N SER A 21 1.16 4.76 -7.68
CA SER A 21 1.36 6.17 -7.29
C SER A 21 2.77 6.67 -7.62
N TYR A 22 3.79 5.83 -7.36
CA TYR A 22 5.18 6.18 -7.64
C TYR A 22 5.47 6.27 -9.14
N GLU A 23 5.04 5.30 -9.94
CA GLU A 23 5.22 5.29 -11.41
C GLU A 23 4.56 6.51 -12.06
N ALA A 24 3.35 6.85 -11.63
CA ALA A 24 2.65 8.03 -12.12
C ALA A 24 3.40 9.32 -11.75
N GLY A 25 3.84 9.43 -10.50
CA GLY A 25 4.61 10.57 -10.02
C GLY A 25 5.95 10.71 -10.73
N ASP A 26 6.65 9.62 -10.98
CA ASP A 26 7.95 9.61 -11.67
C ASP A 26 7.82 10.01 -13.16
N ALA A 27 6.78 9.53 -13.83
CA ALA A 27 6.48 9.94 -15.20
C ALA A 27 6.23 11.46 -15.31
N ILE A 28 5.44 12.01 -14.39
CA ILE A 28 5.18 13.45 -14.31
C ILE A 28 6.49 14.22 -14.00
N ALA A 29 7.28 13.71 -13.03
CA ALA A 29 8.54 14.36 -12.64
C ALA A 29 9.54 14.39 -13.82
N THR A 30 9.61 13.34 -14.59
CA THR A 30 10.46 13.24 -15.78
C THR A 30 10.05 14.28 -16.82
N ALA A 31 8.77 14.35 -17.17
CA ALA A 31 8.27 15.34 -18.13
C ALA A 31 8.53 16.78 -17.69
N ILE A 32 8.38 17.09 -16.40
CA ILE A 32 8.67 18.44 -15.87
C ILE A 32 10.16 18.77 -15.98
N LYS A 33 11.04 17.83 -15.60
CA LYS A 33 12.51 18.05 -15.64
C LYS A 33 13.04 18.27 -17.07
N GLU A 34 12.38 17.70 -18.07
CA GLU A 34 12.72 17.93 -19.48
C GLU A 34 12.39 19.37 -19.94
N GLN A 35 11.40 20.01 -19.34
CA GLN A 35 10.93 21.33 -19.73
C GLN A 35 11.53 22.48 -18.90
N THR A 36 11.95 22.20 -17.67
CA THR A 36 12.41 23.25 -16.75
C THR A 36 13.44 22.69 -15.75
N PRO A 37 14.49 23.48 -15.39
CA PRO A 37 15.49 23.09 -14.40
C PRO A 37 14.93 23.15 -12.96
N SER A 38 13.76 22.63 -12.74
CA SER A 38 13.08 22.65 -11.44
C SER A 38 13.48 21.48 -10.55
N ARG A 39 13.48 21.70 -9.23
CA ARG A 39 13.59 20.63 -8.25
C ARG A 39 12.22 19.94 -8.13
N VAL A 40 12.15 18.67 -8.48
CA VAL A 40 10.91 17.89 -8.41
C VAL A 40 11.08 16.77 -7.41
N THR A 41 10.14 16.64 -6.47
CA THR A 41 10.09 15.59 -5.47
C THR A 41 8.76 14.85 -5.58
N VAL A 42 8.81 13.51 -5.65
CA VAL A 42 7.63 12.65 -5.70
C VAL A 42 7.38 12.08 -4.31
N TYR A 43 6.15 12.20 -3.82
CA TYR A 43 5.66 11.55 -2.62
C TYR A 43 4.48 10.66 -3.01
N PRO A 44 4.62 9.32 -3.03
CA PRO A 44 3.49 8.44 -3.25
C PRO A 44 2.47 8.60 -2.13
N VAL A 45 1.19 8.61 -2.50
CA VAL A 45 0.07 8.70 -1.57
C VAL A 45 -0.93 7.58 -1.88
N ALA A 46 -1.77 7.26 -0.91
CA ALA A 46 -2.84 6.27 -1.06
C ALA A 46 -4.01 6.60 -0.11
N ASP A 47 -5.20 6.15 -0.46
CA ASP A 47 -6.46 6.43 0.25
C ASP A 47 -6.84 5.36 1.30
N GLY A 48 -5.93 4.44 1.60
CA GLY A 48 -6.19 3.27 2.46
C GLY A 48 -6.51 2.00 1.67
N GLY A 49 -6.49 2.05 0.34
CA GLY A 49 -6.63 0.91 -0.55
C GLY A 49 -5.29 0.35 -1.02
N GLU A 50 -5.28 -0.13 -2.27
CA GLU A 50 -4.08 -0.63 -2.94
C GLU A 50 -2.98 0.43 -2.99
N GLY A 51 -1.73 0.04 -2.65
CA GLY A 51 -0.58 0.94 -2.62
C GLY A 51 -0.36 1.67 -1.29
N THR A 52 -1.24 1.51 -0.30
CA THR A 52 -1.09 2.12 1.04
C THR A 52 0.20 1.66 1.72
N THR A 53 0.52 0.37 1.60
CA THR A 53 1.75 -0.20 2.16
C THR A 53 2.99 0.41 1.52
N GLU A 54 2.99 0.58 0.21
CA GLU A 54 4.08 1.21 -0.56
C GLU A 54 4.23 2.68 -0.19
N ALA A 55 3.15 3.45 -0.21
CA ALA A 55 3.15 4.88 0.09
C ALA A 55 3.67 5.17 1.51
N LEU A 56 3.21 4.44 2.51
CA LEU A 56 3.62 4.62 3.90
C LEU A 56 5.02 4.07 4.21
N SER A 57 5.55 3.18 3.37
CA SER A 57 6.92 2.65 3.49
C SER A 57 7.95 3.51 2.76
N PHE A 58 7.50 4.41 1.89
CA PHE A 58 8.37 5.21 1.05
C PHE A 58 9.35 6.06 1.88
N GLY A 59 10.63 6.02 1.52
CA GLY A 59 11.70 6.79 2.18
C GLY A 59 12.08 6.30 3.59
N ARG A 60 11.55 5.17 4.06
CA ARG A 60 11.93 4.60 5.36
C ARG A 60 13.18 3.73 5.25
N ALA A 61 14.06 3.83 6.26
CA ALA A 61 15.36 3.17 6.25
C ALA A 61 15.28 1.64 6.42
N VAL A 62 14.31 1.15 7.19
CA VAL A 62 14.12 -0.29 7.46
C VAL A 62 12.72 -0.68 7.07
N VAL A 63 12.61 -1.46 6.01
CA VAL A 63 11.34 -1.97 5.46
C VAL A 63 11.48 -3.48 5.26
N LEU A 64 10.61 -4.26 5.89
CA LEU A 64 10.62 -5.71 5.90
C LEU A 64 9.31 -6.25 5.31
N PRO A 65 9.25 -6.53 4.00
CA PRO A 65 8.08 -7.14 3.38
C PRO A 65 7.80 -8.53 3.97
N GLN A 66 6.53 -8.82 4.18
CA GLN A 66 6.04 -10.11 4.64
C GLN A 66 5.07 -10.68 3.61
N CYS A 67 5.06 -12.01 3.50
CA CYS A 67 4.08 -12.74 2.71
C CYS A 67 3.66 -13.96 3.52
N ILE A 68 2.37 -14.09 3.79
CA ILE A 68 1.82 -15.19 4.59
C ILE A 68 0.59 -15.79 3.91
N THR A 69 0.33 -17.06 4.19
CA THR A 69 -0.89 -17.73 3.75
C THR A 69 -1.98 -17.54 4.80
N VAL A 70 -3.09 -16.95 4.39
CA VAL A 70 -4.25 -16.66 5.27
C VAL A 70 -5.54 -17.20 4.66
N THR A 71 -6.61 -17.10 5.42
CA THR A 71 -7.96 -17.44 4.96
C THR A 71 -8.51 -16.30 4.11
N GLY A 72 -8.86 -16.59 2.87
CA GLY A 72 -9.50 -15.66 1.94
C GLY A 72 -10.98 -15.42 2.25
N PRO A 73 -11.63 -14.53 1.47
CA PRO A 73 -13.00 -14.08 1.76
C PRO A 73 -14.05 -15.19 1.63
N LEU A 74 -13.79 -16.24 0.85
CA LEU A 74 -14.68 -17.39 0.68
C LEU A 74 -14.21 -18.64 1.45
N GLY A 75 -13.20 -18.52 2.32
CA GLY A 75 -12.65 -19.60 3.13
C GLY A 75 -11.46 -20.34 2.49
N GLU A 76 -11.11 -20.05 1.26
CA GLU A 76 -9.92 -20.56 0.56
C GLU A 76 -8.63 -20.00 1.15
N LYS A 77 -7.48 -20.61 0.82
CA LYS A 77 -6.19 -20.06 1.22
C LYS A 77 -5.65 -19.10 0.17
N VAL A 78 -5.30 -17.90 0.62
CA VAL A 78 -4.72 -16.84 -0.22
C VAL A 78 -3.37 -16.39 0.33
N GLN A 79 -2.53 -15.86 -0.56
CA GLN A 79 -1.28 -15.21 -0.18
C GLN A 79 -1.57 -13.74 0.10
N ALA A 80 -1.29 -13.30 1.32
CA ALA A 80 -1.45 -11.92 1.73
C ALA A 80 -0.10 -11.28 2.06
N LYS A 81 0.11 -10.09 1.55
CA LYS A 81 1.33 -9.31 1.77
C LYS A 81 1.07 -8.17 2.74
N TYR A 82 2.05 -7.88 3.56
CA TYR A 82 2.09 -6.69 4.40
C TYR A 82 3.53 -6.28 4.67
N THR A 83 3.75 -5.13 5.29
CA THR A 83 5.09 -4.62 5.53
C THR A 83 5.29 -4.24 6.99
N ILE A 84 6.45 -4.55 7.55
CA ILE A 84 6.89 -4.10 8.85
C ILE A 84 7.97 -3.05 8.64
N PHE A 85 7.92 -1.93 9.35
CA PHE A 85 9.01 -0.96 9.40
C PHE A 85 9.37 -0.60 10.86
N GLY A 86 10.58 -0.06 11.03
CA GLY A 86 11.14 0.24 12.34
C GLY A 86 11.76 -0.97 13.04
N THR A 87 12.31 -0.75 14.21
CA THR A 87 13.01 -1.76 15.03
C THR A 87 12.58 -1.69 16.48
N GLY A 88 12.82 -2.76 17.25
CA GLY A 88 12.50 -2.80 18.68
C GLY A 88 11.05 -2.46 19.00
N GLU A 89 10.83 -1.57 19.94
CA GLU A 89 9.50 -1.13 20.40
C GLU A 89 8.76 -0.24 19.37
N GLU A 90 9.46 0.28 18.37
CA GLU A 90 8.88 1.11 17.31
C GLU A 90 8.40 0.31 16.10
N LYS A 91 8.50 -1.03 16.13
CA LYS A 91 8.00 -1.88 15.05
C LYS A 91 6.53 -1.59 14.75
N THR A 92 6.27 -1.19 13.53
CA THR A 92 4.93 -0.90 13.02
C THR A 92 4.65 -1.78 11.80
N ALA A 93 3.51 -2.44 11.78
CA ALA A 93 3.04 -3.14 10.58
C ALA A 93 2.01 -2.30 9.83
N ILE A 94 2.14 -2.28 8.50
CA ILE A 94 1.16 -1.71 7.59
C ILE A 94 0.51 -2.87 6.83
N LEU A 95 -0.80 -2.98 6.92
CA LEU A 95 -1.60 -4.01 6.30
C LEU A 95 -2.69 -3.38 5.43
N GLU A 96 -2.96 -3.99 4.29
CA GLU A 96 -4.12 -3.66 3.45
C GLU A 96 -5.13 -4.79 3.59
N MET A 97 -6.36 -4.49 4.04
CA MET A 97 -7.43 -5.50 4.17
C MET A 97 -7.67 -6.25 2.86
N ALA A 98 -7.54 -5.56 1.74
CA ALA A 98 -7.74 -6.12 0.41
C ALA A 98 -6.80 -7.29 0.08
N GLN A 99 -5.66 -7.42 0.76
CA GLN A 99 -4.75 -8.55 0.58
C GLN A 99 -5.36 -9.89 1.04
N ALA A 100 -6.24 -9.87 2.03
CA ALA A 100 -6.89 -11.08 2.58
C ALA A 100 -8.41 -11.09 2.36
N ALA A 101 -9.04 -9.94 2.17
CA ALA A 101 -10.49 -9.80 2.05
C ALA A 101 -10.88 -8.82 0.92
N GLY A 102 -10.05 -8.74 -0.12
CA GLY A 102 -10.25 -7.84 -1.25
C GLY A 102 -11.41 -8.27 -2.16
N LEU A 103 -12.11 -7.27 -2.69
CA LEU A 103 -13.18 -7.49 -3.65
C LEU A 103 -12.71 -8.23 -4.92
N THR A 104 -11.44 -8.09 -5.28
CA THR A 104 -10.80 -8.76 -6.41
C THR A 104 -10.60 -10.26 -6.18
N LEU A 105 -10.56 -10.71 -4.93
CA LEU A 105 -10.47 -12.12 -4.56
C LEU A 105 -11.82 -12.85 -4.68
N VAL A 106 -12.92 -12.11 -4.86
CA VAL A 106 -14.27 -12.68 -4.93
C VAL A 106 -14.81 -12.57 -6.36
N PRO A 107 -15.05 -13.71 -7.06
CA PRO A 107 -15.71 -13.71 -8.36
C PRO A 107 -17.04 -12.94 -8.30
N VAL A 108 -17.34 -12.17 -9.35
CA VAL A 108 -18.53 -11.29 -9.39
C VAL A 108 -19.81 -12.05 -9.01
N SER A 109 -19.98 -13.27 -9.51
CA SER A 109 -21.11 -14.14 -9.23
C SER A 109 -21.24 -14.63 -7.78
N GLN A 110 -20.16 -14.50 -6.99
CA GLN A 110 -20.13 -14.96 -5.59
C GLN A 110 -20.07 -13.80 -4.59
N ARG A 111 -20.13 -12.55 -5.06
CA ARG A 111 -20.10 -11.36 -4.21
C ARG A 111 -21.37 -11.26 -3.37
N ASN A 112 -21.27 -11.67 -2.13
CA ASN A 112 -22.33 -11.60 -1.14
C ASN A 112 -21.73 -11.30 0.24
N PRO A 113 -21.91 -10.09 0.80
CA PRO A 113 -21.27 -9.70 2.07
C PRO A 113 -21.75 -10.54 3.26
N LEU A 114 -22.87 -11.24 3.14
CA LEU A 114 -23.36 -12.16 4.18
C LEU A 114 -22.65 -13.53 4.18
N LYS A 115 -21.87 -13.82 3.14
CA LYS A 115 -21.15 -15.09 2.96
C LYS A 115 -19.63 -14.95 2.94
N THR A 116 -19.12 -13.73 2.90
CA THR A 116 -17.69 -13.44 2.91
C THR A 116 -17.19 -13.14 4.32
N THR A 117 -15.88 -13.30 4.52
CA THR A 117 -15.24 -13.08 5.82
C THR A 117 -13.99 -12.23 5.70
N THR A 118 -13.67 -11.51 6.77
CA THR A 118 -12.40 -10.81 6.98
C THR A 118 -11.46 -11.56 7.93
N TYR A 119 -11.70 -12.85 8.15
CA TYR A 119 -10.94 -13.67 9.10
C TYR A 119 -9.43 -13.63 8.80
N GLY A 120 -9.04 -13.70 7.53
CA GLY A 120 -7.65 -13.61 7.11
C GLY A 120 -6.95 -12.29 7.46
N VAL A 121 -7.70 -11.19 7.57
CA VAL A 121 -7.15 -9.92 8.07
C VAL A 121 -6.73 -10.07 9.54
N GLY A 122 -7.54 -10.75 10.35
CA GLY A 122 -7.19 -11.11 11.72
C GLY A 122 -5.93 -11.97 11.81
N GLU A 123 -5.78 -12.95 10.88
CA GLU A 123 -4.56 -13.77 10.78
C GLU A 123 -3.32 -12.92 10.46
N MET A 124 -3.42 -11.94 9.55
CA MET A 124 -2.34 -10.99 9.26
C MET A 124 -1.96 -10.16 10.49
N ILE A 125 -2.95 -9.62 11.20
CA ILE A 125 -2.74 -8.86 12.43
C ILE A 125 -2.03 -9.70 13.49
N LEU A 126 -2.49 -10.93 13.70
CA LEU A 126 -1.89 -11.85 14.66
C LEU A 126 -0.43 -12.19 14.32
N ASP A 127 -0.13 -12.39 13.04
CA ASP A 127 1.24 -12.64 12.58
C ASP A 127 2.14 -11.42 12.83
N ALA A 128 1.67 -10.21 12.55
CA ALA A 128 2.40 -8.97 12.82
C ALA A 128 2.69 -8.80 14.33
N VAL A 129 1.71 -9.06 15.18
CA VAL A 129 1.88 -9.01 16.64
C VAL A 129 2.90 -10.04 17.12
N ARG A 130 2.84 -11.28 16.61
CA ARG A 130 3.80 -12.33 16.93
C ARG A 130 5.23 -11.98 16.50
N LYS A 131 5.39 -11.19 15.46
CA LYS A 131 6.69 -10.65 14.99
C LYS A 131 7.15 -9.41 15.79
N GLY A 132 6.40 -9.05 16.82
CA GLY A 132 6.76 -7.99 17.77
C GLY A 132 6.33 -6.59 17.37
N CYS A 133 5.39 -6.45 16.41
CA CYS A 133 4.84 -5.14 16.09
C CYS A 133 3.97 -4.61 17.23
N LYS A 134 4.22 -3.38 17.66
CA LYS A 134 3.48 -2.68 18.70
C LYS A 134 2.46 -1.70 18.14
N LYS A 135 2.64 -1.31 16.88
CA LYS A 135 1.74 -0.39 16.15
C LYS A 135 1.25 -1.09 14.88
N LEU A 136 -0.01 -0.90 14.57
CA LEU A 136 -0.64 -1.44 13.37
C LEU A 136 -1.33 -0.30 12.61
N ILE A 137 -1.09 -0.21 11.32
CA ILE A 137 -1.82 0.65 10.40
C ILE A 137 -2.56 -0.29 9.44
N VAL A 138 -3.88 -0.17 9.39
CA VAL A 138 -4.71 -1.04 8.55
C VAL A 138 -5.46 -0.18 7.54
N GLY A 139 -5.09 -0.33 6.27
CA GLY A 139 -5.83 0.26 5.16
C GLY A 139 -7.06 -0.58 4.87
N ILE A 140 -8.25 0.04 4.82
CA ILE A 140 -9.53 -0.65 4.70
C ILE A 140 -10.16 -0.55 3.31
N GLY A 141 -9.51 0.15 2.38
CA GLY A 141 -9.98 0.30 1.00
C GLY A 141 -9.93 -1.00 0.21
N GLY A 142 -10.80 -1.12 -0.79
CA GLY A 142 -10.83 -2.27 -1.70
C GLY A 142 -11.33 -3.60 -1.11
N SER A 143 -11.76 -3.58 0.15
CA SER A 143 -12.28 -4.77 0.84
C SER A 143 -13.76 -5.03 0.54
#